data_af3c6cfdc84b8e0e637e848b73efc2d7
#
_entry.id   af3c6cfdc84b8e0e637e848b73efc2d7
#
_cell.length_a   1.000
_cell.length_b   1.000
_cell.length_c   1.000
_cell.angle_alpha   90.00
_cell.angle_beta   90.00
_cell.angle_gamma   90.00
#
_symmetry.space_group_name_H-M   'P 1'
#
loop_
_entity.id
_entity.type
_entity.pdbx_description
1 polymer ?
#
loop_
_entity_poly.entity_id
_entity_poly.type
_entity_poly.pdbx_seq_one_letter_code
_entity_poly.pdbx_strand_id
1 'polypeptide(L)'
;MAYEPDVMRRALARLEHRRDRAERRRFELERALYAQEPRLRQVDADLRGTMAELAELAAGGKPVAADGPEIAAIRTRNQALQKERTKLLAGLGYGPDALDDIPACPKCGDRGWTEDGQMCTCLRKLCTQEQIRALTALLNLTDEQDFDHLRLDVYSDAPWQGQSRSPREQMRRVVQVCEGFARQFPSYPLKNLLLSGGTGLGKTFLSGCIAREVSRQGYSVVYDTAISLFAAFETRRFTRDAEESRQARDETRRFLSCDLLILDDLGSELTTPLAQTTLYEVVNGRLQSGRHTIISTNLSMEHIAQRYTPQLASRIGGLYRELTFYGDDLRLVHV
;
A
#
# COMPACT_ATOMS: atom_id res chain seq x y z
N MET A 1 -6.26 5.14 5.65
CA MET A 1 -5.02 4.53 5.14
C MET A 1 -4.42 5.49 4.11
N ALA A 2 -3.19 5.87 4.29
CA ALA A 2 -2.48 6.76 3.38
C ALA A 2 -1.20 6.03 2.92
N TYR A 3 -1.25 5.42 1.74
CA TYR A 3 -0.07 4.87 1.08
C TYR A 3 0.85 6.01 0.63
N GLU A 4 2.12 5.71 0.44
CA GLU A 4 3.05 6.65 -0.15
C GLU A 4 2.56 7.13 -1.52
N PRO A 5 2.76 8.41 -1.88
CA PRO A 5 2.29 8.96 -3.17
C PRO A 5 2.76 8.15 -4.38
N ASP A 6 4.01 7.69 -4.37
CA ASP A 6 4.59 6.88 -5.44
C ASP A 6 3.97 5.50 -5.54
N VAL A 7 3.70 4.85 -4.40
CA VAL A 7 2.99 3.56 -4.34
C VAL A 7 1.59 3.71 -4.93
N MET A 8 0.88 4.76 -4.52
CA MET A 8 -0.47 5.07 -5.01
C MET A 8 -0.47 5.32 -6.52
N ARG A 9 0.46 6.16 -7.01
CA ARG A 9 0.58 6.48 -8.44
C ARG A 9 0.84 5.23 -9.27
N ARG A 10 1.77 4.36 -8.86
CA ARG A 10 2.07 3.10 -9.55
C ARG A 10 0.88 2.13 -9.52
N ALA A 11 0.18 2.03 -8.40
CA ALA A 11 -0.99 1.18 -8.29
C ALA A 11 -2.14 1.64 -9.20
N LEU A 12 -2.39 2.96 -9.27
CA LEU A 12 -3.38 3.55 -10.18
C LEU A 12 -3.00 3.35 -11.65
N ALA A 13 -1.74 3.57 -12.02
CA ALA A 13 -1.26 3.33 -13.38
C ALA A 13 -1.44 1.84 -13.79
N ARG A 14 -1.22 0.90 -12.87
CA ARG A 14 -1.49 -0.53 -13.13
C ARG A 14 -2.98 -0.83 -13.30
N LEU A 15 -3.83 -0.14 -12.56
CA LEU A 15 -5.28 -0.28 -12.68
C LEU A 15 -5.75 0.22 -14.06
N GLU A 16 -5.28 1.40 -14.46
CA GLU A 16 -5.54 1.99 -15.78
C GLU A 16 -5.04 1.07 -16.90
N HIS A 17 -3.81 0.64 -16.85
CA HIS A 17 -3.25 -0.28 -17.84
C HIS A 17 -4.03 -1.61 -17.94
N ARG A 18 -4.63 -2.09 -16.83
CA ARG A 18 -5.51 -3.27 -16.84
C ARG A 18 -6.80 -2.99 -17.62
N ARG A 19 -7.41 -1.81 -17.43
CA ARG A 19 -8.59 -1.36 -18.18
C ARG A 19 -8.29 -1.25 -19.69
N ASP A 20 -7.23 -0.52 -20.04
CA ASP A 20 -6.82 -0.35 -21.44
C ASP A 20 -6.56 -1.68 -22.13
N ARG A 21 -5.93 -2.62 -21.42
CA ARG A 21 -5.67 -3.96 -21.98
C ARG A 21 -6.97 -4.75 -22.18
N ALA A 22 -7.93 -4.64 -21.27
CA ALA A 22 -9.23 -5.27 -21.41
C ALA A 22 -10.02 -4.67 -22.58
N GLU A 23 -10.02 -3.35 -22.71
CA GLU A 23 -10.65 -2.62 -23.81
C GLU A 23 -10.05 -2.97 -25.16
N ARG A 24 -8.73 -2.98 -25.29
CA ARG A 24 -8.04 -3.39 -26.52
C ARG A 24 -8.40 -4.81 -26.94
N ARG A 25 -8.37 -5.77 -25.99
CA ARG A 25 -8.75 -7.18 -26.28
C ARG A 25 -10.19 -7.28 -26.72
N ARG A 26 -11.11 -6.54 -26.11
CA ARG A 26 -12.51 -6.49 -26.51
C ARG A 26 -12.64 -5.94 -27.93
N PHE A 27 -11.99 -4.83 -28.23
CA PHE A 27 -11.99 -4.22 -29.58
C PHE A 27 -11.42 -5.15 -30.66
N GLU A 28 -10.32 -5.83 -30.38
CA GLU A 28 -9.72 -6.82 -31.28
C GLU A 28 -10.67 -7.98 -31.52
N LEU A 29 -11.30 -8.50 -30.48
CA LEU A 29 -12.30 -9.57 -30.58
C LEU A 29 -13.52 -9.12 -31.37
N GLU A 30 -14.08 -7.95 -31.06
CA GLU A 30 -15.20 -7.35 -31.79
C GLU A 30 -14.90 -7.25 -33.28
N ARG A 31 -13.72 -6.70 -33.63
CA ARG A 31 -13.28 -6.59 -35.01
C ARG A 31 -13.17 -7.94 -35.72
N ALA A 32 -12.62 -8.94 -35.03
CA ALA A 32 -12.47 -10.30 -35.57
C ALA A 32 -13.84 -10.97 -35.81
N LEU A 33 -14.76 -10.84 -34.84
CA LEU A 33 -16.10 -11.44 -34.94
C LEU A 33 -16.95 -10.74 -36.00
N TYR A 34 -16.87 -9.45 -36.15
CA TYR A 34 -17.58 -8.69 -37.20
C TYR A 34 -17.03 -8.99 -38.60
N ALA A 35 -15.77 -9.38 -38.72
CA ALA A 35 -15.21 -9.83 -40.00
C ALA A 35 -15.69 -11.24 -40.37
N GLN A 36 -15.89 -12.12 -39.40
CA GLN A 36 -16.40 -13.47 -39.58
C GLN A 36 -17.91 -13.52 -39.80
N GLU A 37 -18.65 -12.68 -39.10
CA GLU A 37 -20.13 -12.63 -39.12
C GLU A 37 -20.60 -11.15 -39.25
N PRO A 38 -20.70 -10.61 -40.48
CA PRO A 38 -21.13 -9.22 -40.69
C PRO A 38 -22.51 -8.88 -40.12
N ARG A 39 -23.41 -9.90 -40.03
CA ARG A 39 -24.73 -9.72 -39.46
C ARG A 39 -24.68 -9.35 -37.99
N LEU A 40 -23.69 -9.86 -37.22
CA LEU A 40 -23.48 -9.51 -35.81
C LEU A 40 -23.23 -7.98 -35.67
N ARG A 41 -22.41 -7.39 -36.57
CA ARG A 41 -22.16 -5.94 -36.59
C ARG A 41 -23.43 -5.13 -36.78
N GLN A 42 -24.31 -5.58 -37.68
CA GLN A 42 -25.58 -4.91 -37.92
C GLN A 42 -26.50 -4.98 -36.71
N VAL A 43 -26.61 -6.18 -36.11
CA VAL A 43 -27.41 -6.40 -34.89
C VAL A 43 -26.95 -5.51 -33.73
N ASP A 44 -25.61 -5.39 -33.50
CA ASP A 44 -25.06 -4.52 -32.47
C ASP A 44 -25.27 -3.04 -32.77
N ALA A 45 -25.29 -2.64 -34.06
CA ALA A 45 -25.66 -1.27 -34.46
C ALA A 45 -27.15 -0.99 -34.18
N ASP A 46 -28.01 -1.93 -34.53
CA ASP A 46 -29.46 -1.80 -34.32
C ASP A 46 -29.80 -1.76 -32.81
N LEU A 47 -29.08 -2.55 -31.98
CA LEU A 47 -29.23 -2.51 -30.53
C LEU A 47 -28.84 -1.13 -29.97
N ARG A 48 -27.72 -0.54 -30.43
CA ARG A 48 -27.38 0.83 -30.05
C ARG A 48 -28.43 1.84 -30.48
N GLY A 49 -29.03 1.66 -31.66
CA GLY A 49 -30.14 2.48 -32.13
C GLY A 49 -31.35 2.42 -31.22
N THR A 50 -31.76 1.24 -30.74
CA THR A 50 -32.89 1.12 -29.79
C THR A 50 -32.63 1.84 -28.46
N MET A 51 -31.38 1.89 -27.98
CA MET A 51 -31.02 2.63 -26.77
C MET A 51 -31.04 4.14 -27.01
N ALA A 52 -30.62 4.62 -28.19
CA ALA A 52 -30.70 6.03 -28.55
C ALA A 52 -32.15 6.51 -28.66
N GLU A 53 -33.03 5.72 -29.30
CA GLU A 53 -34.46 6.02 -29.36
C GLU A 53 -35.12 6.15 -27.95
N LEU A 54 -34.76 5.24 -27.02
CA LEU A 54 -35.23 5.32 -25.63
C LEU A 54 -34.72 6.58 -24.91
N ALA A 55 -33.45 6.95 -25.14
CA ALA A 55 -32.86 8.15 -24.54
C ALA A 55 -33.53 9.43 -25.07
N GLU A 56 -33.82 9.50 -26.38
CA GLU A 56 -34.55 10.62 -27.00
C GLU A 56 -35.96 10.76 -26.45
N LEU A 57 -36.67 9.64 -26.29
CA LEU A 57 -38.03 9.65 -25.68
C LEU A 57 -37.98 10.15 -24.23
N ALA A 58 -36.96 9.77 -23.47
CA ALA A 58 -36.80 10.22 -22.08
C ALA A 58 -36.43 11.73 -22.00
N ALA A 59 -35.63 12.25 -22.95
CA ALA A 59 -35.19 13.64 -22.99
C ALA A 59 -36.28 14.60 -23.55
N GLY A 60 -37.28 14.09 -24.28
CA GLY A 60 -38.27 14.87 -25.02
C GLY A 60 -39.31 15.63 -24.17
N GLY A 61 -39.20 15.61 -22.83
CA GLY A 61 -39.97 16.44 -21.90
C GLY A 61 -41.48 16.14 -21.83
N LYS A 62 -41.99 15.19 -22.60
CA LYS A 62 -43.37 14.69 -22.46
C LYS A 62 -43.35 13.50 -21.51
N PRO A 63 -44.33 13.41 -20.58
CA PRO A 63 -44.48 12.24 -19.73
C PRO A 63 -44.80 11.03 -20.60
N VAL A 64 -43.81 10.25 -20.96
CA VAL A 64 -44.00 8.98 -21.65
C VAL A 64 -44.30 7.93 -20.59
N ALA A 65 -45.50 7.34 -20.68
CA ALA A 65 -45.88 6.25 -19.76
C ALA A 65 -44.88 5.08 -19.98
N ALA A 66 -44.33 4.56 -18.90
CA ALA A 66 -43.37 3.47 -18.92
C ALA A 66 -43.87 2.21 -19.67
N ASP A 67 -45.19 2.07 -19.81
CA ASP A 67 -45.87 1.01 -20.53
C ASP A 67 -46.56 1.50 -21.81
N GLY A 68 -46.14 2.66 -22.35
CA GLY A 68 -46.67 3.20 -23.60
C GLY A 68 -46.37 2.31 -24.80
N PRO A 69 -47.21 2.32 -25.85
CA PRO A 69 -47.06 1.44 -27.02
C PRO A 69 -45.74 1.64 -27.72
N GLU A 70 -45.15 2.84 -27.72
CA GLU A 70 -43.86 3.15 -28.33
C GLU A 70 -42.71 2.46 -27.58
N ILE A 71 -42.72 2.53 -26.24
CA ILE A 71 -41.71 1.86 -25.41
C ILE A 71 -41.86 0.34 -25.53
N ALA A 72 -43.08 -0.19 -25.56
CA ALA A 72 -43.36 -1.60 -25.73
C ALA A 72 -42.82 -2.14 -27.07
N ALA A 73 -42.96 -1.38 -28.16
CA ALA A 73 -42.44 -1.71 -29.48
C ALA A 73 -40.90 -1.75 -29.50
N ILE A 74 -40.24 -0.72 -28.91
CA ILE A 74 -38.77 -0.69 -28.80
C ILE A 74 -38.28 -1.85 -27.95
N ARG A 75 -38.92 -2.15 -26.83
CA ARG A 75 -38.57 -3.28 -25.94
C ARG A 75 -38.65 -4.61 -26.67
N THR A 76 -39.73 -4.85 -27.43
CA THR A 76 -39.89 -6.09 -28.23
C THR A 76 -38.83 -6.24 -29.28
N ARG A 77 -38.52 -5.15 -30.00
CA ARG A 77 -37.43 -5.13 -31.02
C ARG A 77 -36.09 -5.38 -30.37
N ASN A 78 -35.78 -4.72 -29.25
CA ASN A 78 -34.53 -4.93 -28.52
C ASN A 78 -34.35 -6.38 -28.05
N GLN A 79 -35.42 -7.00 -27.50
CA GLN A 79 -35.38 -8.41 -27.07
C GLN A 79 -35.14 -9.37 -28.23
N ALA A 80 -35.72 -9.11 -29.41
CA ALA A 80 -35.52 -9.90 -30.61
C ALA A 80 -34.06 -9.82 -31.07
N LEU A 81 -33.49 -8.59 -31.11
CA LEU A 81 -32.08 -8.35 -31.46
C LEU A 81 -31.11 -9.00 -30.47
N GLN A 82 -31.39 -8.93 -29.15
CA GLN A 82 -30.57 -9.62 -28.14
C GLN A 82 -30.57 -11.14 -28.33
N LYS A 83 -31.72 -11.74 -28.65
CA LYS A 83 -31.80 -13.17 -28.95
C LYS A 83 -31.02 -13.54 -30.22
N GLU A 84 -31.09 -12.71 -31.26
CA GLU A 84 -30.34 -12.89 -32.48
C GLU A 84 -28.83 -12.78 -32.21
N ARG A 85 -28.40 -11.74 -31.47
CA ARG A 85 -26.99 -11.56 -31.05
C ARG A 85 -26.44 -12.79 -30.33
N THR A 86 -27.19 -13.29 -29.34
CA THR A 86 -26.83 -14.48 -28.59
C THR A 86 -26.62 -15.72 -29.48
N LYS A 87 -27.51 -15.92 -30.47
CA LYS A 87 -27.40 -17.04 -31.42
C LYS A 87 -26.17 -16.92 -32.32
N LEU A 88 -25.90 -15.70 -32.82
CA LEU A 88 -24.74 -15.44 -33.67
C LEU A 88 -23.43 -15.66 -32.92
N LEU A 89 -23.32 -15.14 -31.69
CA LEU A 89 -22.16 -15.38 -30.82
C LEU A 89 -21.96 -16.86 -30.50
N ALA A 90 -23.04 -17.58 -30.16
CA ALA A 90 -22.98 -19.02 -29.89
C ALA A 90 -22.55 -19.81 -31.14
N GLY A 91 -23.00 -19.41 -32.33
CA GLY A 91 -22.55 -19.98 -33.59
C GLY A 91 -21.05 -19.83 -33.87
N LEU A 92 -20.45 -18.80 -33.34
CA LEU A 92 -19.00 -18.54 -33.39
C LEU A 92 -18.23 -19.16 -32.20
N GLY A 93 -18.92 -19.85 -31.29
CA GLY A 93 -18.31 -20.50 -30.10
C GLY A 93 -18.08 -19.57 -28.91
N TYR A 94 -18.76 -18.41 -28.87
CA TYR A 94 -18.64 -17.43 -27.78
C TYR A 94 -19.88 -17.34 -26.91
N GLY A 95 -19.70 -16.95 -25.65
CA GLY A 95 -20.82 -16.66 -24.74
C GLY A 95 -21.54 -15.36 -25.10
N PRO A 96 -22.76 -15.14 -24.57
CA PRO A 96 -23.58 -13.95 -24.86
C PRO A 96 -22.88 -12.65 -24.47
N ASP A 97 -22.02 -12.67 -23.45
CA ASP A 97 -21.35 -11.51 -22.87
C ASP A 97 -19.93 -11.27 -23.43
N ALA A 98 -19.53 -12.00 -24.50
CA ALA A 98 -18.16 -11.99 -25.01
C ALA A 98 -17.67 -10.60 -25.45
N LEU A 99 -18.58 -9.75 -25.92
CA LEU A 99 -18.30 -8.37 -26.36
C LEU A 99 -18.73 -7.31 -25.32
N ASP A 100 -19.20 -7.72 -24.16
CA ASP A 100 -19.66 -6.78 -23.14
C ASP A 100 -18.50 -6.19 -22.35
N ASP A 101 -18.68 -4.97 -21.86
CA ASP A 101 -17.72 -4.30 -21.00
C ASP A 101 -17.86 -4.77 -19.56
N ILE A 102 -17.29 -5.93 -19.28
CA ILE A 102 -17.33 -6.52 -17.94
C ILE A 102 -16.08 -6.11 -17.16
N PRO A 103 -16.21 -5.24 -16.14
CA PRO A 103 -15.07 -4.83 -15.34
C PRO A 103 -14.49 -6.01 -14.54
N ALA A 104 -13.17 -6.09 -14.44
CA ALA A 104 -12.50 -7.13 -13.66
C ALA A 104 -12.81 -7.02 -12.15
N CYS A 105 -13.19 -5.84 -11.69
CA CYS A 105 -13.69 -5.60 -10.34
C CYS A 105 -15.14 -5.09 -10.37
N PRO A 106 -16.14 -5.95 -10.10
CA PRO A 106 -17.54 -5.54 -10.13
C PRO A 106 -17.90 -4.54 -9.01
N LYS A 107 -17.09 -4.48 -7.92
CA LYS A 107 -17.37 -3.57 -6.79
C LYS A 107 -17.14 -2.09 -7.12
N CYS A 108 -16.21 -1.78 -8.01
CA CYS A 108 -15.88 -0.39 -8.32
C CYS A 108 -15.82 -0.11 -9.83
N GLY A 109 -16.20 -1.07 -10.69
CA GLY A 109 -16.09 -0.90 -12.14
C GLY A 109 -14.67 -0.55 -12.58
N ASP A 110 -13.64 -1.16 -11.97
CA ASP A 110 -12.21 -0.88 -12.21
C ASP A 110 -11.79 0.59 -11.99
N ARG A 111 -12.57 1.38 -11.22
CA ARG A 111 -12.22 2.77 -10.86
C ARG A 111 -11.26 2.86 -9.66
N GLY A 112 -11.14 1.79 -8.88
CA GLY A 112 -10.32 1.75 -7.67
C GLY A 112 -10.98 2.31 -6.42
N TRP A 113 -12.13 2.98 -6.56
CA TRP A 113 -12.89 3.60 -5.47
C TRP A 113 -14.34 3.16 -5.55
N THR A 114 -14.94 2.86 -4.41
CA THR A 114 -16.37 2.56 -4.29
C THR A 114 -17.21 3.83 -4.40
N GLU A 115 -18.51 3.70 -4.55
CA GLU A 115 -19.44 4.84 -4.63
C GLU A 115 -19.42 5.70 -3.36
N ASP A 116 -19.14 5.09 -2.20
CA ASP A 116 -18.99 5.79 -0.91
C ASP A 116 -17.65 6.52 -0.78
N GLY A 117 -16.84 6.59 -1.84
CA GLY A 117 -15.51 7.23 -1.83
C GLY A 117 -14.44 6.47 -1.07
N GLN A 118 -14.67 5.20 -0.71
CA GLN A 118 -13.68 4.37 -0.05
C GLN A 118 -12.78 3.65 -1.06
N MET A 119 -11.53 3.41 -0.66
CA MET A 119 -10.60 2.64 -1.49
C MET A 119 -11.09 1.20 -1.66
N CYS A 120 -11.28 0.78 -2.91
CA CYS A 120 -11.70 -0.56 -3.23
C CYS A 120 -10.62 -1.59 -2.89
N THR A 121 -11.03 -2.82 -2.58
CA THR A 121 -10.12 -3.93 -2.31
C THR A 121 -9.18 -4.25 -3.48
N CYS A 122 -9.60 -4.01 -4.73
CA CYS A 122 -8.76 -4.22 -5.90
C CYS A 122 -7.59 -3.21 -5.95
N LEU A 123 -7.82 -1.93 -5.67
CA LEU A 123 -6.76 -0.92 -5.59
C LEU A 123 -5.86 -1.17 -4.38
N ARG A 124 -6.43 -1.53 -3.23
CA ARG A 124 -5.65 -1.89 -2.04
C ARG A 124 -4.67 -3.02 -2.32
N LYS A 125 -5.10 -4.08 -3.02
CA LYS A 125 -4.20 -5.18 -3.43
C LYS A 125 -3.05 -4.70 -4.33
N LEU A 126 -3.31 -3.79 -5.25
CA LEU A 126 -2.27 -3.20 -6.08
C LEU A 126 -1.31 -2.34 -5.26
N CYS A 127 -1.81 -1.51 -4.35
CA CYS A 127 -0.97 -0.73 -3.44
C CYS A 127 -0.08 -1.64 -2.58
N THR A 128 -0.63 -2.71 -2.02
CA THR A 128 0.15 -3.72 -1.27
C THR A 128 1.30 -4.28 -2.11
N GLN A 129 1.03 -4.67 -3.35
CA GLN A 129 2.07 -5.22 -4.23
C GLN A 129 3.15 -4.20 -4.56
N GLU A 130 2.78 -2.95 -4.86
CA GLU A 130 3.75 -1.89 -5.15
C GLU A 130 4.55 -1.50 -3.90
N GLN A 131 3.92 -1.46 -2.73
CA GLN A 131 4.60 -1.20 -1.46
C GLN A 131 5.63 -2.29 -1.14
N ILE A 132 5.28 -3.57 -1.27
CA ILE A 132 6.22 -4.67 -1.06
C ILE A 132 7.39 -4.60 -2.05
N ARG A 133 7.14 -4.28 -3.32
CA ARG A 133 8.21 -4.07 -4.31
C ARG A 133 9.14 -2.91 -3.92
N ALA A 134 8.57 -1.79 -3.49
CA ALA A 134 9.35 -0.63 -3.05
C ALA A 134 10.21 -0.97 -1.83
N LEU A 135 9.66 -1.65 -0.83
CA LEU A 135 10.39 -2.12 0.36
C LEU A 135 11.51 -3.12 0.00
N THR A 136 11.21 -4.07 -0.89
CA THR A 136 12.20 -5.05 -1.35
C THR A 136 13.38 -4.37 -2.05
N ALA A 137 13.11 -3.37 -2.90
CA ALA A 137 14.16 -2.60 -3.58
C ALA A 137 14.94 -1.70 -2.61
N LEU A 138 14.25 -1.00 -1.69
CA LEU A 138 14.87 -0.08 -0.73
C LEU A 138 15.83 -0.81 0.21
N LEU A 139 15.42 -1.95 0.73
CA LEU A 139 16.17 -2.71 1.73
C LEU A 139 17.07 -3.79 1.10
N ASN A 140 17.07 -3.88 -0.23
CA ASN A 140 17.76 -4.93 -0.98
C ASN A 140 17.44 -6.35 -0.43
N LEU A 141 16.16 -6.56 -0.06
CA LEU A 141 15.71 -7.83 0.51
C LEU A 141 15.56 -8.88 -0.59
N THR A 142 15.96 -10.10 -0.29
CA THR A 142 15.58 -11.26 -1.09
C THR A 142 14.19 -11.79 -0.68
N ASP A 143 13.60 -12.66 -1.49
CA ASP A 143 12.30 -13.27 -1.16
C ASP A 143 12.37 -14.17 0.09
N GLU A 144 13.55 -14.68 0.41
CA GLU A 144 13.82 -15.54 1.58
C GLU A 144 14.05 -14.75 2.89
N GLN A 145 14.11 -13.41 2.83
CA GLN A 145 14.30 -12.58 4.03
C GLN A 145 12.95 -12.24 4.66
N ASP A 146 12.40 -13.19 5.37
CA ASP A 146 11.18 -13.08 6.18
C ASP A 146 11.36 -13.76 7.55
N PHE A 147 10.30 -13.80 8.35
CA PHE A 147 10.35 -14.44 9.67
C PHE A 147 10.53 -15.96 9.60
N ASP A 148 10.05 -16.60 8.56
CA ASP A 148 10.08 -18.06 8.42
C ASP A 148 11.49 -18.57 8.05
N HIS A 149 12.29 -17.73 7.38
CA HIS A 149 13.68 -18.03 6.99
C HIS A 149 14.73 -17.39 7.91
N LEU A 150 14.31 -16.79 9.04
CA LEU A 150 15.22 -16.15 9.97
C LEU A 150 16.09 -17.17 10.69
N ARG A 151 17.40 -17.02 10.59
CA ARG A 151 18.40 -17.90 11.18
C ARG A 151 18.86 -17.36 12.52
N LEU A 152 18.50 -18.04 13.61
CA LEU A 152 18.98 -17.72 14.96
C LEU A 152 20.34 -18.33 15.29
N ASP A 153 20.78 -19.33 14.52
CA ASP A 153 22.06 -19.99 14.68
C ASP A 153 23.29 -19.09 14.39
N VAL A 154 23.08 -17.99 13.66
CA VAL A 154 24.10 -16.97 13.43
C VAL A 154 24.50 -16.18 14.69
N TYR A 155 23.65 -16.16 15.72
CA TYR A 155 23.95 -15.51 17.00
C TYR A 155 24.64 -16.48 17.94
N SER A 156 25.64 -15.97 18.70
CA SER A 156 26.39 -16.74 19.69
C SER A 156 25.47 -17.24 20.82
N ASP A 157 25.67 -18.48 21.25
CA ASP A 157 24.99 -19.07 22.42
C ASP A 157 25.82 -18.91 23.70
N ALA A 158 27.05 -18.40 23.59
CA ALA A 158 27.92 -18.11 24.71
C ALA A 158 27.36 -16.96 25.56
N PRO A 159 27.61 -16.96 26.89
CA PRO A 159 27.25 -15.83 27.75
C PRO A 159 27.84 -14.53 27.25
N TRP A 160 27.06 -13.45 27.27
CA TRP A 160 27.50 -12.11 26.88
C TRP A 160 27.77 -11.26 28.11
N GLN A 161 28.90 -10.53 28.09
CA GLN A 161 29.31 -9.74 29.24
C GLN A 161 28.22 -8.73 29.67
N GLY A 162 27.90 -8.72 30.98
CA GLY A 162 26.89 -7.83 31.54
C GLY A 162 25.44 -8.22 31.25
N GLN A 163 25.18 -9.34 30.56
CA GLN A 163 23.84 -9.80 30.23
C GLN A 163 23.52 -11.14 30.86
N SER A 164 22.26 -11.33 31.23
CA SER A 164 21.77 -12.58 31.84
C SER A 164 21.48 -13.69 30.83
N ARG A 165 21.50 -13.38 29.53
CA ARG A 165 21.17 -14.29 28.43
C ARG A 165 22.25 -14.25 27.36
N SER A 166 22.35 -15.34 26.60
CA SER A 166 23.15 -15.34 25.39
C SER A 166 22.53 -14.45 24.30
N PRO A 167 23.31 -13.95 23.33
CA PRO A 167 22.80 -13.22 22.17
C PRO A 167 21.68 -13.99 21.44
N ARG A 168 21.82 -15.29 21.23
CA ARG A 168 20.84 -16.16 20.58
C ARG A 168 19.52 -16.22 21.35
N GLU A 169 19.59 -16.41 22.67
CA GLU A 169 18.39 -16.45 23.52
C GLU A 169 17.67 -15.10 23.53
N GLN A 170 18.40 -14.00 23.57
CA GLN A 170 17.85 -12.66 23.49
C GLN A 170 17.16 -12.43 22.14
N MET A 171 17.83 -12.78 21.04
CA MET A 171 17.27 -12.63 19.70
C MET A 171 16.01 -13.46 19.50
N ARG A 172 15.94 -14.67 20.06
CA ARG A 172 14.70 -15.46 20.01
C ARG A 172 13.52 -14.71 20.63
N ARG A 173 13.72 -14.00 21.72
CA ARG A 173 12.67 -13.17 22.35
C ARG A 173 12.33 -11.94 21.53
N VAL A 174 13.34 -11.27 21.01
CA VAL A 174 13.15 -10.10 20.12
C VAL A 174 12.32 -10.51 18.90
N VAL A 175 12.70 -11.60 18.24
CA VAL A 175 11.98 -12.12 17.05
C VAL A 175 10.53 -12.47 17.42
N GLN A 176 10.30 -13.14 18.53
CA GLN A 176 8.94 -13.50 18.97
C GLN A 176 8.05 -12.25 19.14
N VAL A 177 8.58 -11.17 19.70
CA VAL A 177 7.84 -9.90 19.85
C VAL A 177 7.60 -9.25 18.50
N CYS A 178 8.63 -9.17 17.65
CA CYS A 178 8.53 -8.57 16.31
C CYS A 178 7.54 -9.32 15.41
N GLU A 179 7.59 -10.64 15.43
CA GLU A 179 6.68 -11.51 14.68
C GLU A 179 5.23 -11.38 15.19
N GLY A 180 5.04 -11.41 16.50
CA GLY A 180 3.73 -11.19 17.13
C GLY A 180 3.16 -9.83 16.78
N PHE A 181 3.98 -8.76 16.85
CA PHE A 181 3.61 -7.40 16.41
C PHE A 181 3.16 -7.37 14.95
N ALA A 182 3.96 -7.97 14.06
CA ALA A 182 3.69 -7.95 12.64
C ALA A 182 2.44 -8.76 12.26
N ARG A 183 2.31 -9.99 12.76
CA ARG A 183 1.20 -10.90 12.42
C ARG A 183 -0.15 -10.46 13.00
N GLN A 184 -0.16 -9.80 14.16
CA GLN A 184 -1.37 -9.33 14.83
C GLN A 184 -1.63 -7.83 14.65
N PHE A 185 -0.94 -7.19 13.72
CA PHE A 185 -1.13 -5.76 13.44
C PHE A 185 -2.57 -5.46 12.98
N PRO A 186 -3.25 -4.42 13.46
CA PRO A 186 -2.83 -3.40 14.42
C PRO A 186 -3.24 -3.71 15.87
N SER A 187 -3.73 -4.92 16.12
CA SER A 187 -4.38 -5.30 17.39
C SER A 187 -3.38 -5.82 18.45
N TYR A 188 -2.09 -5.91 18.10
CA TYR A 188 -1.07 -6.33 19.05
C TYR A 188 -1.01 -5.39 20.26
N PRO A 189 -0.81 -5.89 21.49
CA PRO A 189 -0.83 -5.05 22.71
C PRO A 189 0.21 -3.92 22.71
N LEU A 190 1.36 -4.14 22.06
CA LEU A 190 2.41 -3.12 21.92
C LEU A 190 2.17 -2.33 20.64
N LYS A 191 2.03 -1.01 20.77
CA LYS A 191 1.82 -0.12 19.60
C LYS A 191 3.11 0.37 18.99
N ASN A 192 4.15 0.56 19.81
CA ASN A 192 5.41 1.14 19.36
C ASN A 192 6.59 0.30 19.86
N LEU A 193 7.62 0.16 19.01
CA LEU A 193 8.83 -0.58 19.32
C LEU A 193 10.05 0.33 19.15
N LEU A 194 11.01 0.19 20.08
CA LEU A 194 12.35 0.75 19.96
C LEU A 194 13.34 -0.40 19.85
N LEU A 195 13.99 -0.53 18.70
CA LEU A 195 15.03 -1.52 18.44
C LEU A 195 16.38 -0.88 18.75
N SER A 196 16.96 -1.17 19.90
CA SER A 196 18.20 -0.56 20.39
C SER A 196 19.37 -1.53 20.40
N GLY A 197 20.57 -1.09 20.04
CA GLY A 197 21.79 -1.91 20.08
C GLY A 197 22.80 -1.57 18.99
N GLY A 198 23.95 -2.21 19.04
CA GLY A 198 25.08 -1.98 18.13
C GLY A 198 24.73 -2.17 16.65
N THR A 199 25.66 -1.82 15.78
CA THR A 199 25.57 -2.07 14.33
C THR A 199 25.66 -3.56 14.01
N GLY A 200 25.12 -3.98 12.88
CA GLY A 200 25.28 -5.37 12.38
C GLY A 200 24.48 -6.44 13.14
N LEU A 201 23.59 -6.08 14.06
CA LEU A 201 22.87 -7.02 14.91
C LEU A 201 21.49 -7.44 14.37
N GLY A 202 21.12 -7.04 13.15
CA GLY A 202 19.88 -7.48 12.49
C GLY A 202 18.67 -6.57 12.72
N LYS A 203 18.82 -5.35 13.28
CA LYS A 203 17.70 -4.40 13.47
C LYS A 203 16.98 -4.08 12.16
N THR A 204 17.70 -3.63 11.14
CA THR A 204 17.18 -3.33 9.79
C THR A 204 16.51 -4.54 9.15
N PHE A 205 17.09 -5.74 9.31
CA PHE A 205 16.52 -6.98 8.81
C PHE A 205 15.12 -7.26 9.43
N LEU A 206 15.02 -7.23 10.76
CA LEU A 206 13.74 -7.44 11.46
C LEU A 206 12.72 -6.35 11.14
N SER A 207 13.16 -5.09 11.04
CA SER A 207 12.31 -3.99 10.59
C SER A 207 11.74 -4.24 9.20
N GLY A 208 12.56 -4.78 8.27
CA GLY A 208 12.14 -5.19 6.93
C GLY A 208 11.12 -6.34 6.94
N CYS A 209 11.35 -7.37 7.77
CA CYS A 209 10.38 -8.47 7.94
C CYS A 209 9.03 -7.96 8.45
N ILE A 210 9.03 -7.07 9.46
CA ILE A 210 7.80 -6.44 9.96
C ILE A 210 7.11 -5.63 8.87
N ALA A 211 7.86 -4.77 8.16
CA ALA A 211 7.33 -3.94 7.09
C ALA A 211 6.62 -4.78 6.00
N ARG A 212 7.27 -5.87 5.58
CA ARG A 212 6.72 -6.80 4.58
C ARG A 212 5.45 -7.48 5.06
N GLU A 213 5.45 -8.01 6.28
CA GLU A 213 4.31 -8.74 6.84
C GLU A 213 3.09 -7.82 7.05
N VAL A 214 3.29 -6.63 7.62
CA VAL A 214 2.23 -5.62 7.79
C VAL A 214 1.70 -5.15 6.43
N SER A 215 2.58 -4.98 5.43
CA SER A 215 2.18 -4.65 4.07
C SER A 215 1.32 -5.75 3.44
N ARG A 216 1.67 -7.04 3.62
CA ARG A 216 0.88 -8.18 3.10
C ARG A 216 -0.56 -8.17 3.62
N GLN A 217 -0.79 -7.67 4.82
CA GLN A 217 -2.11 -7.51 5.41
C GLN A 217 -2.88 -6.29 4.85
N GLY A 218 -2.26 -5.49 3.97
CA GLY A 218 -2.89 -4.37 3.28
C GLY A 218 -2.85 -3.05 4.04
N TYR A 219 -1.99 -2.92 5.06
CA TYR A 219 -1.76 -1.66 5.76
C TYR A 219 -0.69 -0.83 5.08
N SER A 220 -0.79 0.49 5.22
CA SER A 220 0.20 1.41 4.70
C SER A 220 1.43 1.46 5.61
N VAL A 221 2.60 1.19 5.04
CA VAL A 221 3.88 1.21 5.75
C VAL A 221 4.79 2.23 5.08
N VAL A 222 5.37 3.10 5.87
CA VAL A 222 6.49 3.96 5.47
C VAL A 222 7.73 3.48 6.20
N TYR A 223 8.72 3.08 5.41
CA TYR A 223 10.06 2.73 5.89
C TYR A 223 11.04 3.76 5.38
N ASP A 224 11.68 4.48 6.28
CA ASP A 224 12.66 5.49 5.89
C ASP A 224 13.74 5.66 6.97
N THR A 225 14.85 6.30 6.61
CA THR A 225 15.90 6.65 7.55
C THR A 225 15.59 7.95 8.28
N ALA A 226 16.17 8.16 9.46
CA ALA A 226 16.08 9.43 10.15
C ALA A 226 16.61 10.59 9.28
N ILE A 227 17.69 10.36 8.52
CA ILE A 227 18.27 11.36 7.60
C ILE A 227 17.25 11.80 6.55
N SER A 228 16.58 10.85 5.87
CA SER A 228 15.57 11.15 4.85
C SER A 228 14.37 11.89 5.42
N LEU A 229 13.90 11.48 6.61
CA LEU A 229 12.80 12.16 7.29
C LEU A 229 13.15 13.62 7.54
N PHE A 230 14.33 13.91 8.12
CA PHE A 230 14.72 15.30 8.43
C PHE A 230 14.90 16.12 7.15
N ALA A 231 15.48 15.54 6.10
CA ALA A 231 15.63 16.22 4.80
C ALA A 231 14.26 16.60 4.19
N ALA A 232 13.26 15.72 4.27
CA ALA A 232 11.91 16.01 3.79
C ALA A 232 11.26 17.17 4.56
N PHE A 233 11.40 17.20 5.88
CA PHE A 233 10.87 18.32 6.71
C PHE A 233 11.65 19.61 6.53
N GLU A 234 12.95 19.54 6.28
CA GLU A 234 13.78 20.68 5.94
C GLU A 234 13.36 21.31 4.61
N THR A 235 13.19 20.51 3.58
CA THR A 235 12.65 20.93 2.28
C THR A 235 11.31 21.63 2.46
N ARG A 236 10.36 21.01 3.20
CA ARG A 236 9.05 21.61 3.49
C ARG A 236 9.15 22.97 4.16
N ARG A 237 10.13 23.18 5.03
CA ARG A 237 10.27 24.41 5.80
C ARG A 237 10.87 25.56 4.99
N PHE A 238 11.79 25.26 4.07
CA PHE A 238 12.58 26.29 3.38
C PHE A 238 12.16 26.52 1.93
N THR A 239 11.35 25.64 1.34
CA THR A 239 10.82 25.80 -0.01
C THR A 239 9.88 27.00 -0.10
N ARG A 240 10.11 27.87 -1.08
CA ARG A 240 9.31 29.08 -1.37
C ARG A 240 8.41 28.92 -2.57
N ASP A 241 8.71 28.00 -3.46
CA ASP A 241 7.89 27.69 -4.62
C ASP A 241 6.59 26.99 -4.23
N ALA A 242 5.47 27.38 -4.84
CA ALA A 242 4.15 26.87 -4.47
C ALA A 242 3.94 25.39 -4.84
N GLU A 243 4.54 24.93 -5.95
CA GLU A 243 4.43 23.54 -6.40
C GLU A 243 5.32 22.63 -5.57
N GLU A 244 6.59 23.01 -5.38
CA GLU A 244 7.50 22.30 -4.50
C GLU A 244 6.98 22.24 -3.06
N SER A 245 6.34 23.33 -2.58
CA SER A 245 5.72 23.37 -1.24
C SER A 245 4.56 22.37 -1.10
N ARG A 246 3.78 22.13 -2.17
CA ARG A 246 2.74 21.09 -2.19
C ARG A 246 3.37 19.72 -2.14
N GLN A 247 4.36 19.45 -2.98
CA GLN A 247 5.08 18.18 -3.01
C GLN A 247 5.73 17.87 -1.67
N ALA A 248 6.41 18.84 -1.06
CA ALA A 248 7.04 18.69 0.25
C ALA A 248 6.03 18.45 1.40
N ARG A 249 4.82 19.02 1.30
CA ARG A 249 3.73 18.72 2.26
C ARG A 249 3.22 17.29 2.11
N ASP A 250 3.03 16.83 0.90
CA ASP A 250 2.57 15.45 0.63
C ASP A 250 3.63 14.44 1.07
N GLU A 251 4.91 14.75 0.81
CA GLU A 251 6.05 13.95 1.24
C GLU A 251 6.13 13.83 2.76
N THR A 252 6.00 14.94 3.49
CA THR A 252 6.02 14.90 4.97
C THR A 252 4.76 14.29 5.57
N ARG A 253 3.62 14.41 4.88
CA ARG A 253 2.34 13.86 5.34
C ARG A 253 2.38 12.33 5.46
N ARG A 254 3.13 11.64 4.58
CA ARG A 254 3.25 10.17 4.62
C ARG A 254 3.75 9.68 5.99
N PHE A 255 4.73 10.37 6.61
CA PHE A 255 5.26 10.01 7.92
C PHE A 255 4.24 10.10 9.05
N LEU A 256 3.28 11.02 8.94
CA LEU A 256 2.25 11.24 9.96
C LEU A 256 1.01 10.38 9.73
N SER A 257 0.69 10.02 8.48
CA SER A 257 -0.60 9.43 8.11
C SER A 257 -0.58 7.93 7.82
N CYS A 258 0.59 7.32 7.60
CA CYS A 258 0.69 5.85 7.40
C CYS A 258 0.30 5.07 8.67
N ASP A 259 -0.16 3.84 8.48
CA ASP A 259 -0.55 2.97 9.60
C ASP A 259 0.66 2.57 10.44
N LEU A 260 1.78 2.21 9.79
CA LEU A 260 3.05 1.91 10.44
C LEU A 260 4.17 2.80 9.86
N LEU A 261 4.87 3.52 10.72
CA LEU A 261 6.14 4.18 10.41
C LEU A 261 7.28 3.37 10.97
N ILE A 262 8.27 3.07 10.14
CA ILE A 262 9.56 2.52 10.56
C ILE A 262 10.62 3.57 10.28
N LEU A 263 11.20 4.11 11.34
CA LEU A 263 12.27 5.09 11.29
C LEU A 263 13.58 4.39 11.62
N ASP A 264 14.37 4.11 10.58
CA ASP A 264 15.61 3.36 10.72
C ASP A 264 16.81 4.27 10.99
N ASP A 265 17.74 3.73 11.76
CA ASP A 265 19.04 4.30 12.07
C ASP A 265 19.00 5.72 12.68
N LEU A 266 18.11 5.91 13.67
CA LEU A 266 18.05 7.15 14.43
C LEU A 266 19.37 7.36 15.19
N GLY A 267 19.99 8.51 14.99
CA GLY A 267 21.27 8.88 15.58
C GLY A 267 22.45 8.92 14.59
N SER A 268 22.23 8.57 13.33
CA SER A 268 23.22 8.70 12.26
C SER A 268 23.26 10.10 11.63
N GLU A 269 22.22 10.89 11.80
CA GLU A 269 22.08 12.23 11.26
C GLU A 269 22.81 13.30 12.11
N LEU A 270 22.96 14.49 11.53
CA LEU A 270 23.41 15.68 12.28
C LEU A 270 22.27 16.21 13.17
N THR A 271 22.55 16.38 14.45
CA THR A 271 21.56 16.92 15.38
C THR A 271 21.48 18.43 15.26
N THR A 272 20.40 18.92 14.68
CA THR A 272 20.06 20.34 14.59
C THR A 272 18.80 20.64 15.40
N PRO A 273 18.55 21.91 15.79
CA PRO A 273 17.29 22.29 16.44
C PRO A 273 16.05 21.92 15.60
N LEU A 274 16.19 21.92 14.27
CA LEU A 274 15.14 21.50 13.36
C LEU A 274 14.90 19.98 13.46
N ALA A 275 15.96 19.17 13.47
CA ALA A 275 15.85 17.73 13.64
C ALA A 275 15.18 17.35 14.97
N GLN A 276 15.55 18.03 16.07
CA GLN A 276 14.94 17.82 17.38
C GLN A 276 13.43 18.12 17.37
N THR A 277 13.04 19.29 16.81
CA THR A 277 11.64 19.69 16.70
C THR A 277 10.84 18.75 15.80
N THR A 278 11.41 18.39 14.66
CA THR A 278 10.77 17.49 13.69
C THR A 278 10.52 16.11 14.28
N LEU A 279 11.52 15.52 14.94
CA LEU A 279 11.35 14.20 15.56
C LEU A 279 10.28 14.24 16.65
N TYR A 280 10.28 15.29 17.45
CA TYR A 280 9.25 15.49 18.47
C TYR A 280 7.85 15.61 17.86
N GLU A 281 7.68 16.42 16.80
CA GLU A 281 6.41 16.57 16.09
C GLU A 281 5.91 15.21 15.51
N VAL A 282 6.79 14.46 14.87
CA VAL A 282 6.42 13.17 14.27
C VAL A 282 6.04 12.15 15.33
N VAL A 283 6.89 11.96 16.34
CA VAL A 283 6.62 10.99 17.42
C VAL A 283 5.34 11.38 18.17
N ASN A 284 5.21 12.64 18.59
CA ASN A 284 4.05 13.10 19.34
C ASN A 284 2.75 13.06 18.53
N GLY A 285 2.78 13.51 17.27
CA GLY A 285 1.61 13.48 16.39
C GLY A 285 1.11 12.07 16.13
N ARG A 286 2.02 11.11 15.95
CA ARG A 286 1.67 9.70 15.77
C ARG A 286 1.11 9.06 17.05
N LEU A 287 1.71 9.35 18.20
CA LEU A 287 1.19 8.90 19.50
C LEU A 287 -0.23 9.43 19.77
N GLN A 288 -0.48 10.71 19.52
CA GLN A 288 -1.81 11.31 19.67
C GLN A 288 -2.85 10.71 18.72
N SER A 289 -2.42 10.36 17.51
CA SER A 289 -3.29 9.72 16.50
C SER A 289 -3.44 8.21 16.69
N GLY A 290 -2.82 7.63 17.72
CA GLY A 290 -2.86 6.19 18.00
C GLY A 290 -2.18 5.32 16.93
N ARG A 291 -1.27 5.89 16.14
CA ARG A 291 -0.57 5.21 15.03
C ARG A 291 0.68 4.51 15.52
N HIS A 292 1.07 3.45 14.83
CA HIS A 292 2.17 2.57 15.20
C HIS A 292 3.50 3.07 14.67
N THR A 293 4.54 3.04 15.51
CA THR A 293 5.87 3.49 15.12
C THR A 293 6.94 2.52 15.62
N ILE A 294 7.89 2.21 14.75
CA ILE A 294 9.11 1.48 15.10
C ILE A 294 10.27 2.44 14.87
N ILE A 295 11.17 2.52 15.83
CA ILE A 295 12.42 3.26 15.72
C ILE A 295 13.56 2.28 15.91
N SER A 296 14.54 2.26 15.01
CA SER A 296 15.81 1.59 15.24
C SER A 296 16.90 2.60 15.56
N THR A 297 17.80 2.26 16.46
CA THR A 297 18.86 3.15 16.90
C THR A 297 20.06 2.37 17.47
N ASN A 298 21.22 2.97 17.39
CA ASN A 298 22.41 2.54 18.13
C ASN A 298 22.65 3.34 19.42
N LEU A 299 21.79 4.31 19.71
CA LEU A 299 21.86 5.16 20.90
C LEU A 299 21.20 4.49 22.11
N SER A 300 21.76 4.71 23.30
CA SER A 300 21.06 4.45 24.56
C SER A 300 20.00 5.51 24.81
N MET A 301 19.04 5.22 25.72
CA MET A 301 18.02 6.22 26.12
C MET A 301 18.63 7.48 26.69
N GLU A 302 19.77 7.38 27.38
CA GLU A 302 20.51 8.53 27.89
C GLU A 302 21.06 9.37 26.74
N HIS A 303 21.67 8.76 25.73
CA HIS A 303 22.16 9.47 24.55
C HIS A 303 21.02 10.07 23.73
N ILE A 304 19.86 9.42 23.64
CA ILE A 304 18.66 10.02 23.00
C ILE A 304 18.24 11.28 23.76
N ALA A 305 18.24 11.26 25.10
CA ALA A 305 17.87 12.45 25.91
C ALA A 305 18.85 13.60 25.74
N GLN A 306 20.15 13.31 25.64
CA GLN A 306 21.20 14.31 25.44
C GLN A 306 21.17 14.88 24.02
N ARG A 307 20.96 14.02 23.02
CA ARG A 307 21.06 14.37 21.61
C ARG A 307 19.81 15.10 21.10
N TYR A 308 18.64 14.69 21.53
CA TYR A 308 17.37 15.28 21.08
C TYR A 308 16.75 16.17 22.16
N THR A 309 15.94 15.63 23.03
CA THR A 309 15.40 16.34 24.20
C THR A 309 15.01 15.34 25.28
N PRO A 310 15.06 15.74 26.56
CA PRO A 310 14.55 14.90 27.67
C PRO A 310 13.05 14.55 27.51
N GLN A 311 12.26 15.47 26.95
CA GLN A 311 10.83 15.26 26.70
C GLN A 311 10.58 14.16 25.69
N LEU A 312 11.35 14.12 24.61
CA LEU A 312 11.27 13.06 23.60
C LEU A 312 11.69 11.72 24.18
N ALA A 313 12.82 11.68 24.89
CA ALA A 313 13.31 10.47 25.56
C ALA A 313 12.30 9.91 26.55
N SER A 314 11.65 10.77 27.34
CA SER A 314 10.58 10.37 28.27
C SER A 314 9.39 9.74 27.55
N ARG A 315 8.97 10.29 26.40
CA ARG A 315 7.87 9.71 25.58
C ARG A 315 8.25 8.35 25.00
N ILE A 316 9.45 8.24 24.44
CA ILE A 316 9.96 7.00 23.89
C ILE A 316 10.06 5.94 25.01
N GLY A 317 10.71 6.27 26.11
CA GLY A 317 10.89 5.35 27.24
C GLY A 317 9.59 4.89 27.90
N GLY A 318 8.56 5.75 27.93
CA GLY A 318 7.26 5.42 28.51
C GLY A 318 6.26 4.74 27.58
N LEU A 319 6.37 4.94 26.25
CA LEU A 319 5.33 4.54 25.30
C LEU A 319 5.82 3.59 24.19
N TYR A 320 7.11 3.29 24.16
CA TYR A 320 7.71 2.32 23.25
C TYR A 320 8.22 1.11 24.03
N ARG A 321 8.04 -0.07 23.49
CA ARG A 321 8.68 -1.27 24.03
C ARG A 321 10.09 -1.36 23.48
N GLU A 322 11.06 -1.18 24.35
CA GLU A 322 12.46 -1.38 23.97
C GLU A 322 12.77 -2.87 23.81
N LEU A 323 13.39 -3.18 22.69
CA LEU A 323 13.95 -4.48 22.32
C LEU A 323 15.45 -4.31 22.11
N THR A 324 16.24 -4.77 23.07
CA THR A 324 17.69 -4.59 23.09
C THR A 324 18.37 -5.70 22.29
N PHE A 325 19.25 -5.31 21.40
CA PHE A 325 20.11 -6.18 20.59
C PHE A 325 21.53 -6.12 21.12
N TYR A 326 22.16 -7.26 21.32
CA TYR A 326 23.57 -7.39 21.68
C TYR A 326 24.17 -8.66 21.09
N GLY A 327 25.49 -8.70 20.95
CA GLY A 327 26.24 -9.77 20.31
C GLY A 327 27.31 -9.23 19.38
N ASP A 328 27.92 -10.13 18.62
CA ASP A 328 28.91 -9.81 17.60
C ASP A 328 28.25 -9.22 16.34
N ASP A 329 28.97 -8.37 15.62
CA ASP A 329 28.51 -7.86 14.33
C ASP A 329 28.44 -9.01 13.31
N LEU A 330 27.22 -9.37 12.91
CA LEU A 330 26.97 -10.49 12.00
C LEU A 330 27.59 -10.32 10.60
N ARG A 331 27.91 -9.10 10.21
CA ARG A 331 28.61 -8.82 8.94
C ARG A 331 30.05 -9.32 8.96
N LEU A 332 30.65 -9.42 10.16
CA LEU A 332 32.03 -9.86 10.35
C LEU A 332 32.14 -11.37 10.63
N VAL A 333 31.07 -12.01 11.05
CA VAL A 333 31.04 -13.44 11.42
C VAL A 333 30.96 -14.36 10.18
N HIS A 334 30.57 -13.85 9.03
CA HIS A 334 30.33 -14.60 7.79
C HIS A 334 31.34 -14.29 6.67
N VAL A 335 32.52 -13.74 7.01
CA VAL A 335 33.65 -13.55 6.06
C VAL A 335 34.59 -14.71 6.15
#